data_edbdcdc90d99950b683faa45fb6a2bab
#
_entry.id   edbdcdc90d99950b683faa45fb6a2bab
#
_cell.length_a   1.000
_cell.length_b   1.000
_cell.length_c   1.000
_cell.angle_alpha   90.00
_cell.angle_beta   90.00
_cell.angle_gamma   90.00
#
_symmetry.space_group_name_H-M   'P 1'
#
loop_
_entity.id
_entity.type
_entity.pdbx_description
1 polymer ?
#
loop_
_entity_poly.entity_id
_entity_poly.type
_entity_poly.pdbx_seq_one_letter_code
_entity_poly.pdbx_strand_id
1 'polypeptide(L)'
;MIIASASCVSKRKLLDAQMQYRTIQNDSALMASKIAGQQASIDKLQSDINALNQQNTQLSNDASTKVNSLQQNLQAQQKRLQDLQNLLDQQRKATDDLKNKMINALVGFSNNDLTITQKNGKVYVSLSEKFLFPSGSAVVNDSGKIALSKLANVLTANPDIAVDIEGHTDSIPIRGKFEDNWALSTARATSVVRILVNDYKVDPTRVIASGHAWYDPVDTNSTTEGRARNRRTEIILSPNLDQIYKLLEQTQ
;
A
#
# COMPACT_ATOMS: atom_id res chain seq x y z
N MET A 1 54.02 95.29 56.22
CA MET A 1 52.82 95.90 55.65
C MET A 1 52.32 95.15 54.45
N ILE A 2 51.33 94.27 54.65
CA ILE A 2 50.83 93.37 53.61
C ILE A 2 49.60 94.12 53.07
N ILE A 3 49.67 94.56 51.83
CA ILE A 3 48.55 95.15 51.12
C ILE A 3 47.70 94.04 50.50
N ALA A 4 46.59 93.74 51.12
CA ALA A 4 45.63 92.81 50.59
C ALA A 4 44.87 93.53 49.46
N SER A 5 45.18 93.24 48.22
CA SER A 5 44.38 93.77 47.06
C SER A 5 43.06 93.01 47.02
N ALA A 6 42.05 93.61 47.58
CA ALA A 6 40.69 93.10 47.40
C ALA A 6 40.24 93.33 45.93
N SER A 7 40.25 92.33 45.15
CA SER A 7 39.67 92.33 43.82
C SER A 7 38.15 92.35 43.94
N CYS A 8 37.57 93.57 43.78
CA CYS A 8 36.11 93.74 43.69
C CYS A 8 35.60 93.19 42.34
N VAL A 9 35.21 91.95 42.31
CA VAL A 9 34.45 91.42 41.18
C VAL A 9 33.06 92.09 41.21
N SER A 10 32.66 92.72 40.11
CA SER A 10 31.33 93.29 40.00
C SER A 10 30.24 92.27 40.32
N LYS A 11 29.29 92.59 41.23
CA LYS A 11 28.16 91.74 41.65
C LYS A 11 27.44 91.08 40.47
N ARG A 12 27.40 91.81 39.35
CA ARG A 12 26.81 91.36 38.07
C ARG A 12 27.62 90.18 37.46
N LYS A 13 28.95 90.26 37.42
CA LYS A 13 29.81 89.19 36.93
C LYS A 13 29.73 87.91 37.80
N LEU A 14 29.57 88.08 39.11
CA LEU A 14 29.39 86.97 40.04
C LEU A 14 28.03 86.28 39.77
N LEU A 15 26.97 87.02 39.55
CA LEU A 15 25.64 86.52 39.27
C LEU A 15 25.61 85.77 37.94
N ASP A 16 26.24 86.36 36.90
CA ASP A 16 26.36 85.76 35.57
C ASP A 16 27.14 84.38 35.64
N ALA A 17 28.24 84.36 36.37
CA ALA A 17 29.03 83.14 36.62
C ALA A 17 28.23 82.05 37.38
N GLN A 18 27.43 82.50 38.37
CA GLN A 18 26.55 81.58 39.12
C GLN A 18 25.40 81.04 38.22
N MET A 19 24.84 81.82 37.36
CA MET A 19 23.84 81.38 36.40
C MET A 19 24.43 80.40 35.37
N GLN A 20 25.60 80.70 34.81
CA GLN A 20 26.32 79.78 33.93
C GLN A 20 26.65 78.49 34.59
N TYR A 21 27.10 78.48 35.83
CA TYR A 21 27.40 77.30 36.61
C TYR A 21 26.15 76.46 36.82
N ARG A 22 24.99 77.06 37.14
CA ARG A 22 23.70 76.36 37.26
C ARG A 22 23.26 75.74 35.94
N THR A 23 23.42 76.44 34.83
CA THR A 23 23.07 75.95 33.47
C THR A 23 23.94 74.75 33.13
N ILE A 24 25.27 74.81 33.36
CA ILE A 24 26.19 73.72 33.13
C ILE A 24 25.86 72.46 34.01
N GLN A 25 25.51 72.69 35.28
CA GLN A 25 25.06 71.67 36.17
C GLN A 25 23.77 70.96 35.67
N ASN A 26 22.80 71.79 35.25
CA ASN A 26 21.52 71.27 34.69
C ASN A 26 21.75 70.46 33.38
N ASP A 27 22.60 71.02 32.50
CA ASP A 27 22.95 70.35 31.23
C ASP A 27 23.71 69.02 31.48
N SER A 28 24.63 69.02 32.43
CA SER A 28 25.37 67.86 32.87
C SER A 28 24.42 66.76 33.42
N ALA A 29 23.48 67.14 34.29
CA ALA A 29 22.47 66.24 34.83
C ALA A 29 21.54 65.68 33.72
N LEU A 30 21.13 66.54 32.78
CA LEU A 30 20.32 66.13 31.63
C LEU A 30 21.12 65.10 30.72
N MET A 31 22.39 65.38 30.44
CA MET A 31 23.27 64.53 29.70
C MET A 31 23.48 63.16 30.43
N ALA A 32 23.71 63.19 31.71
CA ALA A 32 23.85 61.99 32.54
C ALA A 32 22.57 61.10 32.45
N SER A 33 21.39 61.73 32.55
CA SER A 33 20.11 61.05 32.40
C SER A 33 19.94 60.44 31.01
N LYS A 34 20.31 61.17 29.93
CA LYS A 34 20.27 60.64 28.57
C LYS A 34 21.22 59.46 28.37
N ILE A 35 22.46 59.54 28.91
CA ILE A 35 23.44 58.48 28.85
C ILE A 35 22.90 57.22 29.56
N ALA A 36 22.33 57.39 30.76
CA ALA A 36 21.74 56.28 31.52
C ALA A 36 20.59 55.64 30.75
N GLY A 37 19.70 56.43 30.11
CA GLY A 37 18.63 55.92 29.27
C GLY A 37 19.12 55.17 28.01
N GLN A 38 20.18 55.70 27.38
CA GLN A 38 20.81 55.05 26.24
C GLN A 38 21.48 53.72 26.66
N GLN A 39 22.19 53.68 27.81
CA GLN A 39 22.80 52.46 28.34
C GLN A 39 21.75 51.39 28.63
N ALA A 40 20.64 51.75 29.27
CA ALA A 40 19.54 50.82 29.52
C ALA A 40 18.94 50.25 28.19
N SER A 41 18.89 51.07 27.14
CA SER A 41 18.43 50.65 25.81
C SER A 41 19.44 49.68 25.16
N ILE A 42 20.74 49.92 25.30
CA ILE A 42 21.82 49.07 24.82
C ILE A 42 21.78 47.70 25.55
N ASP A 43 21.65 47.73 26.87
CA ASP A 43 21.58 46.50 27.66
C ASP A 43 20.36 45.63 27.26
N LYS A 44 19.22 46.29 27.04
CA LYS A 44 18.00 45.64 26.56
C LYS A 44 18.21 45.01 25.15
N LEU A 45 18.75 45.78 24.21
CA LEU A 45 19.01 45.27 22.85
C LEU A 45 20.00 44.11 22.87
N GLN A 46 21.01 44.16 23.73
CA GLN A 46 21.98 43.05 23.89
C GLN A 46 21.28 41.79 24.41
N SER A 47 20.38 41.96 25.39
CA SER A 47 19.56 40.82 25.88
C SER A 47 18.67 40.23 24.79
N ASP A 48 18.00 41.09 23.99
CA ASP A 48 17.14 40.66 22.90
C ASP A 48 17.95 39.93 21.80
N ILE A 49 19.14 40.44 21.45
CA ILE A 49 20.06 39.77 20.50
C ILE A 49 20.46 38.37 21.02
N ASN A 50 20.81 38.26 22.29
CA ASN A 50 21.19 36.98 22.89
C ASN A 50 20.02 35.97 22.86
N ALA A 51 18.80 36.41 23.19
CA ALA A 51 17.59 35.61 23.13
C ALA A 51 17.28 35.15 21.69
N LEU A 52 17.37 36.07 20.71
CA LEU A 52 17.19 35.74 19.30
C LEU A 52 18.24 34.72 18.78
N ASN A 53 19.49 34.89 19.18
CA ASN A 53 20.55 33.95 18.79
C ASN A 53 20.30 32.55 19.36
N GLN A 54 19.85 32.44 20.60
CA GLN A 54 19.46 31.16 21.20
C GLN A 54 18.29 30.53 20.45
N GLN A 55 17.25 31.32 20.17
CA GLN A 55 16.08 30.87 19.42
C GLN A 55 16.46 30.39 18.00
N ASN A 56 17.31 31.12 17.29
CA ASN A 56 17.81 30.75 15.97
C ASN A 56 18.61 29.44 15.99
N THR A 57 19.45 29.26 17.02
CA THR A 57 20.21 28.03 17.19
C THR A 57 19.29 26.84 17.43
N GLN A 58 18.28 27.00 18.28
CA GLN A 58 17.28 25.95 18.55
C GLN A 58 16.47 25.61 17.29
N LEU A 59 15.97 26.62 16.59
CA LEU A 59 15.22 26.43 15.35
C LEU A 59 16.06 25.70 14.29
N SER A 60 17.35 26.05 14.16
CA SER A 60 18.27 25.38 13.23
C SER A 60 18.49 23.90 13.60
N ASN A 61 18.64 23.60 14.89
CA ASN A 61 18.80 22.22 15.37
C ASN A 61 17.51 21.41 15.15
N ASP A 62 16.35 21.97 15.45
CA ASP A 62 15.04 21.34 15.24
C ASP A 62 14.80 21.07 13.76
N ALA A 63 15.09 22.05 12.89
CA ALA A 63 15.00 21.89 11.43
C ALA A 63 15.91 20.78 10.92
N SER A 64 17.18 20.75 11.38
CA SER A 64 18.14 19.69 11.01
C SER A 64 17.68 18.31 11.45
N THR A 65 17.19 18.17 12.68
CA THR A 65 16.65 16.91 13.21
C THR A 65 15.44 16.46 12.38
N LYS A 66 14.54 17.39 12.02
CA LYS A 66 13.36 17.12 11.21
C LYS A 66 13.75 16.68 9.79
N VAL A 67 14.71 17.35 9.16
CA VAL A 67 15.22 16.98 7.83
C VAL A 67 15.82 15.58 7.86
N ASN A 68 16.65 15.27 8.85
CA ASN A 68 17.26 13.95 8.99
C ASN A 68 16.21 12.86 9.19
N SER A 69 15.19 13.08 10.00
CA SER A 69 14.10 12.13 10.20
C SER A 69 13.27 11.90 8.93
N LEU A 70 12.98 12.97 8.19
CA LEU A 70 12.26 12.88 6.90
C LEU A 70 13.08 12.12 5.86
N GLN A 71 14.39 12.33 5.81
CA GLN A 71 15.29 11.64 4.89
C GLN A 71 15.36 10.15 5.19
N GLN A 72 15.46 9.77 6.47
CA GLN A 72 15.41 8.37 6.89
C GLN A 72 14.09 7.70 6.52
N ASN A 73 12.96 8.38 6.76
CA ASN A 73 11.65 7.89 6.38
C ASN A 73 11.51 7.70 4.86
N LEU A 74 12.01 8.67 4.08
CA LEU A 74 12.01 8.58 2.63
C LEU A 74 12.82 7.38 2.13
N GLN A 75 14.02 7.16 2.67
CA GLN A 75 14.86 6.01 2.33
C GLN A 75 14.16 4.68 2.69
N ALA A 76 13.51 4.59 3.85
CA ALA A 76 12.76 3.42 4.26
C ALA A 76 11.59 3.13 3.30
N GLN A 77 10.85 4.17 2.90
CA GLN A 77 9.76 4.04 1.93
C GLN A 77 10.26 3.62 0.53
N GLN A 78 11.38 4.19 0.07
CA GLN A 78 11.98 3.81 -1.22
C GLN A 78 12.41 2.33 -1.22
N LYS A 79 13.07 1.88 -0.14
CA LYS A 79 13.46 0.47 0.00
C LYS A 79 12.23 -0.43 -0.04
N ARG A 80 11.18 -0.08 0.68
CA ARG A 80 9.94 -0.86 0.70
C ARG A 80 9.28 -0.95 -0.68
N LEU A 81 9.23 0.16 -1.43
CA LEU A 81 8.71 0.15 -2.80
C LEU A 81 9.53 -0.81 -3.68
N GLN A 82 10.85 -0.81 -3.54
CA GLN A 82 11.74 -1.73 -4.25
C GLN A 82 11.47 -3.19 -3.88
N ASP A 83 11.29 -3.49 -2.61
CA ASP A 83 10.99 -4.84 -2.12
C ASP A 83 9.64 -5.34 -2.64
N LEU A 84 8.62 -4.47 -2.64
CA LEU A 84 7.29 -4.77 -3.23
C LEU A 84 7.38 -5.03 -4.75
N GLN A 85 8.13 -4.21 -5.48
CA GLN A 85 8.33 -4.42 -6.92
C GLN A 85 8.99 -5.76 -7.20
N ASN A 86 10.07 -6.09 -6.47
CA ASN A 86 10.76 -7.37 -6.61
C ASN A 86 9.83 -8.55 -6.32
N LEU A 87 8.99 -8.44 -5.30
CA LEU A 87 8.04 -9.50 -4.93
C LEU A 87 6.93 -9.67 -5.97
N LEU A 88 6.40 -8.56 -6.53
CA LEU A 88 5.43 -8.61 -7.63
C LEU A 88 6.03 -9.24 -8.90
N ASP A 89 7.28 -8.94 -9.22
CA ASP A 89 7.97 -9.53 -10.37
C ASP A 89 8.21 -11.03 -10.17
N GLN A 90 8.57 -11.46 -8.96
CA GLN A 90 8.69 -12.89 -8.62
C GLN A 90 7.35 -13.61 -8.75
N GLN A 91 6.28 -13.02 -8.23
CA GLN A 91 4.93 -13.57 -8.35
C GLN A 91 4.49 -13.69 -9.82
N ARG A 92 4.75 -12.65 -10.62
CA ARG A 92 4.44 -12.67 -12.05
C ARG A 92 5.15 -13.82 -12.77
N LYS A 93 6.45 -13.98 -12.53
CA LYS A 93 7.23 -15.09 -13.08
C LYS A 93 6.68 -16.45 -12.64
N ALA A 94 6.38 -16.62 -11.35
CA ALA A 94 5.80 -17.84 -10.84
C ALA A 94 4.45 -18.19 -11.49
N THR A 95 3.61 -17.16 -11.75
CA THR A 95 2.33 -17.34 -12.43
C THR A 95 2.52 -17.70 -13.91
N ASP A 96 3.46 -17.07 -14.60
CA ASP A 96 3.80 -17.39 -15.99
C ASP A 96 4.35 -18.82 -16.11
N ASP A 97 5.23 -19.22 -15.21
CA ASP A 97 5.77 -20.59 -15.16
C ASP A 97 4.66 -21.61 -14.88
N LEU A 98 3.75 -21.33 -13.94
CA LEU A 98 2.60 -22.18 -13.66
C LEU A 98 1.71 -22.33 -14.89
N LYS A 99 1.39 -21.23 -15.58
CA LYS A 99 0.62 -21.27 -16.83
C LYS A 99 1.29 -22.17 -17.87
N ASN A 100 2.60 -22.03 -18.07
CA ASN A 100 3.34 -22.84 -19.02
C ASN A 100 3.35 -24.33 -18.64
N LYS A 101 3.50 -24.64 -17.35
CA LYS A 101 3.39 -26.01 -16.84
C LYS A 101 1.99 -26.58 -17.12
N MET A 102 0.92 -25.81 -16.91
CA MET A 102 -0.45 -26.23 -17.21
C MET A 102 -0.66 -26.45 -18.71
N ILE A 103 -0.20 -25.56 -19.57
CA ILE A 103 -0.26 -25.72 -21.02
C ILE A 103 0.44 -27.02 -21.43
N ASN A 104 1.66 -27.26 -20.96
CA ASN A 104 2.42 -28.44 -21.30
C ASN A 104 1.77 -29.76 -20.79
N ALA A 105 1.22 -29.74 -19.57
CA ALA A 105 0.55 -30.91 -19.00
C ALA A 105 -0.75 -31.26 -19.73
N LEU A 106 -1.45 -30.25 -20.24
CA LEU A 106 -2.75 -30.38 -20.87
C LEU A 106 -2.67 -30.35 -22.41
N VAL A 107 -1.48 -30.54 -22.97
CA VAL A 107 -1.31 -30.71 -24.42
C VAL A 107 -2.13 -31.95 -24.90
N GLY A 108 -2.81 -31.79 -26.04
CA GLY A 108 -3.62 -32.82 -26.67
C GLY A 108 -5.13 -32.75 -26.40
N PHE A 109 -5.57 -31.80 -25.56
CA PHE A 109 -7.02 -31.48 -25.47
C PHE A 109 -7.39 -30.39 -26.48
N SER A 110 -8.65 -30.46 -26.97
CA SER A 110 -9.19 -29.45 -27.88
C SER A 110 -9.38 -28.11 -27.17
N ASN A 111 -9.13 -26.99 -27.87
CA ASN A 111 -9.42 -25.63 -27.36
C ASN A 111 -10.93 -25.41 -27.10
N ASN A 112 -11.80 -26.21 -27.68
CA ASN A 112 -13.24 -26.17 -27.37
C ASN A 112 -13.58 -26.87 -26.06
N ASP A 113 -12.73 -27.77 -25.59
CA ASP A 113 -12.94 -28.55 -24.37
C ASP A 113 -12.23 -27.92 -23.16
N LEU A 114 -11.05 -27.32 -23.40
CA LEU A 114 -10.21 -26.77 -22.37
C LEU A 114 -9.44 -25.55 -22.87
N THR A 115 -9.50 -24.46 -22.10
CA THR A 115 -8.70 -23.25 -22.35
C THR A 115 -7.92 -22.86 -21.11
N ILE A 116 -6.71 -22.31 -21.28
CA ILE A 116 -5.87 -21.82 -20.21
C ILE A 116 -5.59 -20.34 -20.45
N THR A 117 -6.00 -19.54 -19.50
CA THR A 117 -5.82 -18.07 -19.55
C THR A 117 -5.16 -17.58 -18.27
N GLN A 118 -4.57 -16.39 -18.31
CA GLN A 118 -3.99 -15.72 -17.15
C GLN A 118 -4.64 -14.35 -17.00
N LYS A 119 -5.14 -14.07 -15.80
CA LYS A 119 -5.79 -12.81 -15.49
C LYS A 119 -5.56 -12.48 -14.01
N ASN A 120 -5.22 -11.22 -13.71
CA ASN A 120 -5.07 -10.73 -12.33
C ASN A 120 -4.11 -11.57 -11.47
N GLY A 121 -2.99 -12.05 -12.04
CA GLY A 121 -2.00 -12.85 -11.32
C GLY A 121 -2.45 -14.27 -10.99
N LYS A 122 -3.53 -14.76 -11.57
CA LYS A 122 -4.06 -16.12 -11.43
C LYS A 122 -4.09 -16.84 -12.77
N VAL A 123 -4.00 -18.16 -12.76
CA VAL A 123 -4.16 -19.01 -13.95
C VAL A 123 -5.53 -19.66 -13.91
N TYR A 124 -6.29 -19.49 -14.97
CA TYR A 124 -7.63 -20.05 -15.14
C TYR A 124 -7.56 -21.20 -16.13
N VAL A 125 -7.94 -22.38 -15.67
CA VAL A 125 -8.14 -23.57 -16.51
C VAL A 125 -9.64 -23.75 -16.65
N SER A 126 -10.20 -23.34 -17.79
CA SER A 126 -11.64 -23.43 -18.05
C SER A 126 -11.93 -24.70 -18.86
N LEU A 127 -12.81 -25.55 -18.32
CA LEU A 127 -13.24 -26.82 -18.94
C LEU A 127 -14.72 -26.71 -19.29
N SER A 128 -15.05 -27.07 -20.54
CA SER A 128 -16.44 -27.06 -20.98
C SER A 128 -17.28 -28.10 -20.24
N GLU A 129 -18.58 -27.80 -20.02
CA GLU A 129 -19.51 -28.76 -19.40
C GLU A 129 -19.50 -30.09 -20.12
N LYS A 130 -19.65 -30.05 -21.44
CA LYS A 130 -19.72 -31.29 -22.26
C LYS A 130 -18.50 -32.18 -22.12
N PHE A 131 -17.33 -31.58 -21.88
CA PHE A 131 -16.09 -32.30 -21.67
C PHE A 131 -16.04 -32.96 -20.29
N LEU A 132 -16.54 -32.32 -19.23
CA LEU A 132 -16.50 -32.81 -17.86
C LEU A 132 -17.70 -33.69 -17.48
N PHE A 133 -18.90 -33.33 -17.92
CA PHE A 133 -20.14 -33.88 -17.38
C PHE A 133 -21.13 -34.29 -18.49
N PRO A 134 -21.90 -35.34 -18.31
CA PRO A 134 -23.13 -35.55 -19.05
C PRO A 134 -24.13 -34.41 -18.78
N SER A 135 -25.02 -34.13 -19.72
CA SER A 135 -26.03 -33.07 -19.57
C SER A 135 -26.87 -33.25 -18.29
N GLY A 136 -27.00 -32.15 -17.51
CA GLY A 136 -27.75 -32.16 -16.23
C GLY A 136 -27.10 -33.01 -15.12
N SER A 137 -25.91 -33.48 -15.30
CA SER A 137 -25.18 -34.32 -14.33
C SER A 137 -24.05 -33.52 -13.65
N ALA A 138 -23.68 -33.96 -12.43
CA ALA A 138 -22.46 -33.54 -11.72
C ALA A 138 -21.47 -34.73 -11.57
N VAL A 139 -21.69 -35.86 -12.28
CA VAL A 139 -20.76 -36.95 -12.30
C VAL A 139 -19.75 -36.74 -13.43
N VAL A 140 -18.44 -36.68 -13.05
CA VAL A 140 -17.37 -36.41 -14.02
C VAL A 140 -17.16 -37.67 -14.90
N ASN A 141 -17.12 -37.47 -16.22
CA ASN A 141 -16.86 -38.52 -17.19
C ASN A 141 -15.36 -38.90 -17.26
N ASP A 142 -15.02 -39.96 -18.04
CA ASP A 142 -13.65 -40.47 -18.08
C ASP A 142 -12.67 -39.46 -18.75
N SER A 143 -13.10 -38.74 -19.77
CA SER A 143 -12.28 -37.68 -20.40
C SER A 143 -11.93 -36.57 -19.40
N GLY A 144 -12.93 -36.15 -18.60
CA GLY A 144 -12.73 -35.20 -17.51
C GLY A 144 -11.76 -35.70 -16.45
N LYS A 145 -11.86 -36.98 -16.04
CA LYS A 145 -10.92 -37.61 -15.07
C LYS A 145 -9.49 -37.60 -15.60
N ILE A 146 -9.28 -37.86 -16.89
CA ILE A 146 -7.95 -37.86 -17.50
C ILE A 146 -7.35 -36.45 -17.43
N ALA A 147 -8.12 -35.39 -17.74
CA ALA A 147 -7.65 -34.03 -17.63
C ALA A 147 -7.36 -33.63 -16.19
N LEU A 148 -8.23 -34.00 -15.23
CA LEU A 148 -8.04 -33.73 -13.82
C LEU A 148 -6.82 -34.49 -13.25
N SER A 149 -6.50 -35.70 -13.72
CA SER A 149 -5.28 -36.40 -13.35
C SER A 149 -4.01 -35.64 -13.74
N LYS A 150 -3.96 -35.13 -14.99
CA LYS A 150 -2.82 -34.34 -15.46
C LYS A 150 -2.67 -33.04 -14.70
N LEU A 151 -3.78 -32.36 -14.42
CA LEU A 151 -3.81 -31.15 -13.61
C LEU A 151 -3.34 -31.42 -12.17
N ALA A 152 -3.81 -32.50 -11.56
CA ALA A 152 -3.42 -32.91 -10.22
C ALA A 152 -1.91 -33.17 -10.08
N ASN A 153 -1.26 -33.74 -11.09
CA ASN A 153 0.20 -33.90 -11.09
C ASN A 153 0.94 -32.57 -11.00
N VAL A 154 0.46 -31.51 -11.73
CA VAL A 154 1.05 -30.19 -11.63
C VAL A 154 0.76 -29.56 -10.26
N LEU A 155 -0.44 -29.73 -9.73
CA LEU A 155 -0.81 -29.21 -8.40
C LEU A 155 0.01 -29.87 -7.28
N THR A 156 0.25 -31.16 -7.35
CA THR A 156 1.06 -31.88 -6.37
C THR A 156 2.53 -31.44 -6.41
N ALA A 157 3.05 -31.15 -7.60
CA ALA A 157 4.40 -30.61 -7.78
C ALA A 157 4.55 -29.14 -7.35
N ASN A 158 3.44 -28.41 -7.11
CA ASN A 158 3.44 -27.02 -6.69
C ASN A 158 2.50 -26.85 -5.47
N PRO A 159 2.96 -27.20 -4.25
CA PRO A 159 2.13 -27.26 -3.05
C PRO A 159 1.65 -25.87 -2.58
N ASP A 160 2.34 -24.79 -2.94
CA ASP A 160 2.02 -23.42 -2.53
C ASP A 160 0.89 -22.78 -3.35
N ILE A 161 0.29 -23.53 -4.32
CA ILE A 161 -0.80 -23.01 -5.14
C ILE A 161 -2.13 -23.30 -4.47
N ALA A 162 -2.91 -22.24 -4.20
CA ALA A 162 -4.31 -22.37 -3.82
C ALA A 162 -5.17 -22.66 -5.07
N VAL A 163 -6.18 -23.50 -4.90
CA VAL A 163 -7.03 -23.99 -5.99
C VAL A 163 -8.47 -23.67 -5.67
N ASP A 164 -9.10 -22.83 -6.49
CA ASP A 164 -10.50 -22.51 -6.40
C ASP A 164 -11.23 -23.09 -7.61
N ILE A 165 -12.29 -23.89 -7.37
CA ILE A 165 -13.04 -24.57 -8.41
C ILE A 165 -14.43 -23.97 -8.48
N GLU A 166 -14.70 -23.28 -9.57
CA GLU A 166 -15.94 -22.58 -9.81
C GLU A 166 -16.79 -23.29 -10.86
N GLY A 167 -18.04 -23.61 -10.49
CA GLY A 167 -19.04 -24.15 -11.40
C GLY A 167 -19.92 -23.03 -11.97
N HIS A 168 -20.13 -23.04 -13.29
CA HIS A 168 -20.98 -22.06 -13.97
C HIS A 168 -22.02 -22.79 -14.84
N THR A 169 -23.21 -22.19 -14.95
CA THR A 169 -24.28 -22.66 -15.85
C THR A 169 -24.63 -21.55 -16.87
N ASP A 170 -25.50 -21.88 -17.78
CA ASP A 170 -26.22 -20.85 -18.55
C ASP A 170 -27.48 -20.39 -17.81
N SER A 171 -28.22 -19.47 -18.43
CA SER A 171 -29.46 -18.89 -17.85
C SER A 171 -30.68 -19.81 -17.95
N ILE A 172 -30.60 -20.98 -18.59
CA ILE A 172 -31.72 -21.90 -18.68
C ILE A 172 -31.90 -22.59 -17.32
N PRO A 173 -33.09 -22.52 -16.70
CA PRO A 173 -33.32 -23.18 -15.43
C PRO A 173 -33.17 -24.72 -15.56
N ILE A 174 -32.35 -25.32 -14.68
CA ILE A 174 -32.26 -26.77 -14.59
C ILE A 174 -33.55 -27.36 -14.04
N ARG A 175 -33.90 -28.56 -14.46
CA ARG A 175 -35.04 -29.32 -13.94
C ARG A 175 -34.57 -30.75 -13.65
N GLY A 176 -35.16 -31.35 -12.64
CA GLY A 176 -34.91 -32.76 -12.30
C GLY A 176 -34.16 -32.95 -10.98
N LYS A 177 -32.94 -33.49 -11.03
CA LYS A 177 -32.18 -33.89 -9.82
C LYS A 177 -31.74 -32.73 -8.92
N PHE A 178 -31.51 -31.56 -9.50
CA PHE A 178 -31.04 -30.37 -8.79
C PHE A 178 -32.18 -29.37 -8.67
N GLU A 179 -32.25 -28.68 -7.54
CA GLU A 179 -33.27 -27.68 -7.23
C GLU A 179 -33.21 -26.49 -8.20
N ASP A 180 -31.99 -26.01 -8.44
CA ASP A 180 -31.71 -24.86 -9.29
C ASP A 180 -30.28 -24.88 -9.87
N ASN A 181 -29.92 -23.85 -10.62
CA ASN A 181 -28.60 -23.69 -11.19
C ASN A 181 -27.49 -23.45 -10.12
N TRP A 182 -27.81 -22.95 -8.94
CA TRP A 182 -26.88 -22.85 -7.81
C TRP A 182 -26.49 -24.24 -7.31
N ALA A 183 -27.50 -25.10 -7.07
CA ALA A 183 -27.30 -26.48 -6.63
C ALA A 183 -26.47 -27.27 -7.66
N LEU A 184 -26.78 -27.13 -8.97
CA LEU A 184 -26.05 -27.83 -10.03
C LEU A 184 -24.58 -27.35 -10.09
N SER A 185 -24.33 -26.04 -10.15
CA SER A 185 -22.99 -25.48 -10.29
C SER A 185 -22.09 -25.83 -9.10
N THR A 186 -22.61 -25.73 -7.87
CA THR A 186 -21.90 -26.12 -6.66
C THR A 186 -21.63 -27.62 -6.59
N ALA A 187 -22.60 -28.47 -6.97
CA ALA A 187 -22.42 -29.91 -7.02
C ALA A 187 -21.32 -30.32 -8.02
N ARG A 188 -21.22 -29.66 -9.16
CA ARG A 188 -20.18 -29.87 -10.17
C ARG A 188 -18.79 -29.51 -9.64
N ALA A 189 -18.65 -28.32 -9.06
CA ALA A 189 -17.41 -27.89 -8.43
C ALA A 189 -16.97 -28.88 -7.34
N THR A 190 -17.89 -29.27 -6.45
CA THR A 190 -17.63 -30.26 -5.38
C THR A 190 -17.21 -31.63 -5.92
N SER A 191 -17.78 -32.07 -7.04
CA SER A 191 -17.39 -33.34 -7.66
C SER A 191 -15.96 -33.31 -8.19
N VAL A 192 -15.53 -32.20 -8.76
CA VAL A 192 -14.12 -31.99 -9.18
C VAL A 192 -13.19 -31.98 -7.97
N VAL A 193 -13.54 -31.25 -6.89
CA VAL A 193 -12.77 -31.25 -5.63
C VAL A 193 -12.59 -32.65 -5.09
N ARG A 194 -13.66 -33.45 -5.02
CA ARG A 194 -13.59 -34.84 -4.52
C ARG A 194 -12.62 -35.71 -5.31
N ILE A 195 -12.60 -35.58 -6.63
CA ILE A 195 -11.67 -36.32 -7.49
C ILE A 195 -10.23 -35.85 -7.22
N LEU A 196 -9.96 -34.53 -7.18
CA LEU A 196 -8.61 -34.04 -6.92
C LEU A 196 -8.08 -34.49 -5.55
N VAL A 197 -8.92 -34.42 -4.51
CA VAL A 197 -8.54 -34.77 -3.13
C VAL A 197 -8.50 -36.27 -2.90
N ASN A 198 -9.57 -36.98 -3.25
CA ASN A 198 -9.70 -38.38 -2.89
C ASN A 198 -8.90 -39.28 -3.81
N ASP A 199 -8.95 -39.04 -5.13
CA ASP A 199 -8.33 -39.93 -6.12
C ASP A 199 -6.86 -39.53 -6.36
N TYR A 200 -6.57 -38.23 -6.45
CA TYR A 200 -5.25 -37.71 -6.82
C TYR A 200 -4.46 -37.11 -5.66
N LYS A 201 -4.99 -37.13 -4.43
CA LYS A 201 -4.28 -36.73 -3.19
C LYS A 201 -3.79 -35.29 -3.16
N VAL A 202 -4.50 -34.38 -3.84
CA VAL A 202 -4.28 -32.95 -3.68
C VAL A 202 -4.68 -32.57 -2.25
N ASP A 203 -3.87 -31.74 -1.59
CA ASP A 203 -4.11 -31.31 -0.20
C ASP A 203 -5.46 -30.58 -0.09
N PRO A 204 -6.41 -31.07 0.73
CA PRO A 204 -7.74 -30.49 0.88
C PRO A 204 -7.73 -29.08 1.49
N THR A 205 -6.68 -28.69 2.23
CA THR A 205 -6.61 -27.40 2.90
C THR A 205 -6.47 -26.23 1.93
N ARG A 206 -6.06 -26.50 0.69
CA ARG A 206 -5.86 -25.50 -0.35
C ARG A 206 -6.87 -25.54 -1.51
N VAL A 207 -7.91 -26.35 -1.39
CA VAL A 207 -8.92 -26.51 -2.45
C VAL A 207 -10.28 -26.03 -1.96
N ILE A 208 -10.90 -25.16 -2.73
CA ILE A 208 -12.23 -24.60 -2.47
C ILE A 208 -13.16 -24.96 -3.63
N ALA A 209 -14.43 -25.23 -3.33
CA ALA A 209 -15.49 -25.38 -4.32
C ALA A 209 -16.53 -24.27 -4.19
N SER A 210 -16.85 -23.60 -5.27
CA SER A 210 -17.89 -22.58 -5.35
C SER A 210 -18.81 -22.79 -6.56
N GLY A 211 -20.04 -22.31 -6.44
CA GLY A 211 -21.00 -22.32 -7.54
C GLY A 211 -21.46 -20.90 -7.84
N HIS A 212 -21.49 -20.53 -9.12
CA HIS A 212 -21.85 -19.19 -9.57
C HIS A 212 -23.17 -19.15 -10.34
N ALA A 213 -23.84 -20.31 -10.53
CA ALA A 213 -25.00 -20.42 -11.39
C ALA A 213 -24.72 -19.76 -12.76
N TRP A 214 -25.57 -18.84 -13.22
CA TRP A 214 -25.44 -18.12 -14.50
C TRP A 214 -25.05 -16.63 -14.32
N TYR A 215 -24.65 -16.21 -13.11
CA TYR A 215 -24.43 -14.80 -12.78
C TYR A 215 -23.06 -14.27 -13.16
N ASP A 216 -22.13 -15.12 -13.59
CA ASP A 216 -20.83 -14.72 -14.13
C ASP A 216 -20.64 -15.28 -15.55
N PRO A 217 -21.34 -14.73 -16.56
CA PRO A 217 -21.26 -15.19 -17.93
C PRO A 217 -20.00 -14.69 -18.63
N VAL A 218 -19.34 -15.56 -19.39
CA VAL A 218 -18.20 -15.18 -20.28
C VAL A 218 -18.69 -14.81 -21.68
N ASP A 219 -19.95 -15.10 -21.99
CA ASP A 219 -20.60 -14.77 -23.27
C ASP A 219 -22.09 -14.53 -23.07
N THR A 220 -22.75 -14.07 -24.13
CA THR A 220 -24.22 -13.84 -24.13
C THR A 220 -25.00 -15.14 -23.89
N ASN A 221 -26.00 -15.09 -23.04
CA ASN A 221 -26.94 -16.19 -22.84
C ASN A 221 -28.05 -16.24 -23.95
N SER A 222 -28.06 -15.28 -24.85
CA SER A 222 -29.07 -15.19 -25.92
C SER A 222 -28.86 -16.21 -27.05
N THR A 223 -27.59 -16.62 -27.28
CA THR A 223 -27.24 -17.58 -28.33
C THR A 223 -26.93 -18.96 -27.76
N THR A 224 -27.11 -20.01 -28.55
CA THR A 224 -26.78 -21.39 -28.15
C THR A 224 -25.28 -21.55 -27.89
N GLU A 225 -24.44 -20.91 -28.70
CA GLU A 225 -22.97 -20.92 -28.62
C GLU A 225 -22.50 -20.16 -27.39
N GLY A 226 -23.09 -19.01 -27.06
CA GLY A 226 -22.79 -18.24 -25.87
C GLY A 226 -23.16 -19.01 -24.60
N ARG A 227 -24.35 -19.63 -24.56
CA ARG A 227 -24.75 -20.50 -23.46
C ARG A 227 -23.79 -21.69 -23.27
N ALA A 228 -23.32 -22.30 -24.35
CA ALA A 228 -22.37 -23.40 -24.29
C ALA A 228 -21.05 -22.97 -23.68
N ARG A 229 -20.56 -21.76 -23.97
CA ARG A 229 -19.36 -21.17 -23.33
C ARG A 229 -19.59 -20.83 -21.85
N ASN A 230 -20.78 -20.39 -21.48
CA ASN A 230 -21.14 -20.09 -20.09
C ASN A 230 -21.22 -21.34 -19.22
N ARG A 231 -21.66 -22.50 -19.79
CA ARG A 231 -21.65 -23.80 -19.09
C ARG A 231 -20.22 -24.34 -19.02
N ARG A 232 -19.50 -23.99 -17.95
CA ARG A 232 -18.10 -24.33 -17.74
C ARG A 232 -17.80 -24.65 -16.28
N THR A 233 -16.66 -25.25 -16.05
CA THR A 233 -16.01 -25.29 -14.73
C THR A 233 -14.66 -24.61 -14.84
N GLU A 234 -14.40 -23.64 -14.02
CA GLU A 234 -13.10 -22.98 -13.93
C GLU A 234 -12.32 -23.53 -12.77
N ILE A 235 -11.05 -23.88 -13.01
CA ILE A 235 -10.08 -24.23 -11.96
C ILE A 235 -9.09 -23.10 -11.92
N ILE A 236 -9.18 -22.31 -10.84
CA ILE A 236 -8.43 -21.06 -10.66
C ILE A 236 -7.26 -21.35 -9.75
N LEU A 237 -6.08 -21.13 -10.25
CA LEU A 237 -4.82 -21.40 -9.57
C LEU A 237 -4.22 -20.06 -9.12
N SER A 238 -4.09 -19.89 -7.83
CA SER A 238 -3.60 -18.65 -7.22
C SER A 238 -2.29 -18.93 -6.48
N PRO A 239 -1.20 -18.23 -6.80
CA PRO A 239 0.01 -18.25 -5.98
C PRO A 239 -0.27 -17.73 -4.58
N ASN A 240 0.47 -18.25 -3.59
CA ASN A 240 0.37 -17.74 -2.23
C ASN A 240 0.87 -16.29 -2.12
N LEU A 241 0.04 -15.41 -1.56
CA LEU A 241 0.32 -13.99 -1.38
C LEU A 241 0.75 -13.63 0.05
N ASP A 242 0.95 -14.60 0.93
CA ASP A 242 1.26 -14.36 2.36
C ASP A 242 2.48 -13.47 2.57
N GLN A 243 3.49 -13.57 1.71
CA GLN A 243 4.67 -12.72 1.80
C GLN A 243 4.37 -11.25 1.49
N ILE A 244 3.46 -11.01 0.54
CA ILE A 244 3.01 -9.65 0.20
C ILE A 244 2.21 -9.06 1.37
N TYR A 245 1.29 -9.82 1.94
CA TYR A 245 0.51 -9.38 3.10
C TYR A 245 1.39 -9.09 4.31
N LYS A 246 2.35 -9.96 4.64
CA LYS A 246 3.32 -9.72 5.72
C LYS A 246 4.14 -8.45 5.53
N LEU A 247 4.56 -8.14 4.30
CA LEU A 247 5.29 -6.91 4.00
C LEU A 247 4.40 -5.67 4.16
N LEU A 248 3.11 -5.78 3.85
CA LEU A 248 2.13 -4.70 4.01
C LEU A 248 1.77 -4.46 5.49
N GLU A 249 1.68 -5.50 6.31
CA GLU A 249 1.34 -5.42 7.73
C GLU A 249 2.43 -4.80 8.61
N GLN A 250 3.70 -4.93 8.24
CA GLN A 250 4.85 -4.35 8.95
C GLN A 250 4.87 -2.81 8.97
N THR A 251 3.80 -2.16 8.54
CA THR A 251 3.68 -0.70 8.35
C THR A 251 2.61 -0.02 9.20
N GLN A 252 1.94 -0.73 10.05
CA GLN A 252 1.09 -0.15 11.09
C GLN A 252 1.85 -0.06 12.42
#